data_00d21a3ee8c29c333eaf9967dd7ede72
#
_entry.id   00d21a3ee8c29c333eaf9967dd7ede72
#
_cell.length_a   1.000
_cell.length_b   1.000
_cell.length_c   1.000
_cell.angle_alpha   90.00
_cell.angle_beta   90.00
_cell.angle_gamma   90.00
#
_symmetry.space_group_name_H-M   'P 1'
#
loop_
_entity.id
_entity.type
_entity.pdbx_description
1 polymer ?
#
loop_
_entity_poly.entity_id
_entity_poly.type
_entity_poly.pdbx_seq_one_letter_code
_entity_poly.pdbx_strand_id
1 'polypeptide(L)'
;MRPLLAFSFSILLWSLPAQAVDGKKLVDLTYLFNETTQHWPTAKPFHLEKISEGRTPAGYWYSSYEYSGSEHVGTHMDAPFHFAEGKWTTEQVPLAKTIGPGVVIDVRRQTEKDSDYRLRVEDVIRWEKINGRIAAGSIVLARTGWGQYWGDRKRYFGTDEEGNVTDLHFPGVSRELAEFLVKQRSVKAVGIDTPSIDHGPSRDFPVHQILGAANVPIFENVASMERLPSKGATIFALPMKIAGGSGAPLRIFAILP
;
A
#
# COMPACT_ATOMS: atom_id res chain seq x y z
N MET A 1 52.35 33.05 41.02
CA MET A 1 50.94 32.70 41.05
C MET A 1 50.31 33.25 39.73
N ARG A 2 49.93 32.38 38.78
CA ARG A 2 49.23 32.75 37.57
C ARG A 2 47.73 32.44 37.75
N PRO A 3 46.79 33.32 37.41
CA PRO A 3 45.37 33.04 37.52
C PRO A 3 44.92 32.12 36.38
N LEU A 4 44.20 31.02 36.76
CA LEU A 4 43.44 30.20 35.82
C LEU A 4 42.16 30.95 35.38
N LEU A 5 42.08 31.27 34.09
CA LEU A 5 40.84 31.76 33.47
C LEU A 5 39.94 30.52 33.16
N ALA A 6 38.85 30.41 33.90
CA ALA A 6 37.80 29.43 33.62
C ALA A 6 36.92 29.94 32.46
N PHE A 7 36.97 29.26 31.32
CA PHE A 7 36.05 29.49 30.20
C PHE A 7 34.76 28.70 30.45
N SER A 8 33.67 29.37 30.77
CA SER A 8 32.35 28.81 30.82
C SER A 8 31.77 28.70 29.39
N PHE A 9 31.66 27.47 28.89
CA PHE A 9 30.97 27.17 27.64
C PHE A 9 29.48 27.09 27.91
N SER A 10 28.70 28.10 27.54
CA SER A 10 27.24 28.07 27.56
C SER A 10 26.75 27.32 26.30
N ILE A 11 26.29 26.11 26.45
CA ILE A 11 25.62 25.35 25.38
C ILE A 11 24.20 25.91 25.25
N LEU A 12 23.93 26.70 24.21
CA LEU A 12 22.58 27.08 23.81
C LEU A 12 21.90 25.84 23.18
N LEU A 13 21.05 25.17 23.94
CA LEU A 13 20.15 24.15 23.42
C LEU A 13 19.02 24.85 22.65
N TRP A 14 19.14 24.88 21.34
CA TRP A 14 18.04 25.26 20.48
C TRP A 14 17.03 24.12 20.45
N SER A 15 15.96 24.24 21.22
CA SER A 15 14.79 23.38 21.07
C SER A 15 14.08 23.79 19.78
N LEU A 16 14.25 22.98 18.71
CA LEU A 16 13.40 23.09 17.53
C LEU A 16 11.96 22.76 17.97
N PRO A 17 10.97 23.63 17.71
CA PRO A 17 9.59 23.30 18.02
C PRO A 17 9.19 22.05 17.24
N ALA A 18 8.59 21.07 17.93
CA ALA A 18 7.97 19.92 17.27
C ALA A 18 6.87 20.46 16.35
N GLN A 19 7.09 20.37 15.05
CA GLN A 19 6.12 20.84 14.07
C GLN A 19 5.00 19.80 13.97
N ALA A 20 3.79 20.17 14.37
CA ALA A 20 2.60 19.32 14.17
C ALA A 20 2.37 19.10 12.68
N VAL A 21 1.95 17.90 12.32
CA VAL A 21 1.61 17.57 10.92
C VAL A 21 0.40 18.40 10.51
N ASP A 22 0.52 19.20 9.44
CA ASP A 22 -0.61 19.91 8.86
C ASP A 22 -1.60 18.92 8.25
N GLY A 23 -2.81 18.85 8.81
CA GLY A 23 -3.86 17.96 8.34
C GLY A 23 -4.24 18.14 6.86
N LYS A 24 -4.01 19.34 6.30
CA LYS A 24 -4.24 19.63 4.86
C LYS A 24 -3.25 18.90 3.94
N LYS A 25 -2.11 18.47 4.49
CA LYS A 25 -1.09 17.70 3.77
C LYS A 25 -1.34 16.19 3.84
N LEU A 26 -2.33 15.74 4.59
CA LEU A 26 -2.66 14.32 4.69
C LEU A 26 -3.57 13.90 3.53
N VAL A 27 -3.20 12.79 2.89
CA VAL A 27 -4.01 12.12 1.87
C VAL A 27 -4.26 10.69 2.33
N ASP A 28 -5.52 10.37 2.60
CA ASP A 28 -5.96 9.01 2.87
C ASP A 28 -5.98 8.20 1.57
N LEU A 29 -5.30 7.08 1.58
CA LEU A 29 -5.13 6.17 0.44
C LEU A 29 -5.81 4.82 0.70
N THR A 30 -6.76 4.76 1.65
CA THR A 30 -7.47 3.56 2.07
C THR A 30 -8.93 3.64 1.67
N TYR A 31 -9.46 2.60 1.04
CA TYR A 31 -10.91 2.48 0.83
C TYR A 31 -11.64 2.17 2.14
N LEU A 32 -12.89 2.64 2.22
CA LEU A 32 -13.80 2.31 3.31
C LEU A 32 -14.07 0.80 3.32
N PHE A 33 -14.04 0.19 4.51
CA PHE A 33 -14.43 -1.20 4.72
C PHE A 33 -15.90 -1.29 5.09
N ASN A 34 -16.67 -1.97 4.26
CA ASN A 34 -18.10 -2.25 4.44
C ASN A 34 -18.49 -3.49 3.64
N GLU A 35 -19.78 -3.83 3.60
CA GLU A 35 -20.31 -5.01 2.90
C GLU A 35 -20.07 -5.01 1.36
N THR A 36 -19.72 -3.85 0.78
CA THR A 36 -19.40 -3.74 -0.66
C THR A 36 -17.89 -3.68 -0.95
N THR A 37 -17.08 -3.87 0.07
CA THR A 37 -15.62 -3.86 -0.06
C THR A 37 -15.15 -4.96 -1.02
N GLN A 38 -14.37 -4.57 -2.02
CA GLN A 38 -13.86 -5.52 -3.01
C GLN A 38 -12.93 -6.56 -2.35
N HIS A 39 -13.08 -7.80 -2.77
CA HIS A 39 -12.31 -8.95 -2.32
C HIS A 39 -12.05 -9.88 -3.50
N TRP A 40 -10.98 -10.67 -3.40
CA TRP A 40 -10.67 -11.67 -4.42
C TRP A 40 -11.86 -12.63 -4.61
N PRO A 41 -12.19 -13.08 -5.84
CA PRO A 41 -13.43 -13.82 -6.12
C PRO A 41 -13.65 -15.08 -5.29
N THR A 42 -12.57 -15.72 -4.83
CA THR A 42 -12.63 -16.93 -3.98
C THR A 42 -12.45 -16.63 -2.49
N ALA A 43 -12.23 -15.36 -2.12
CA ALA A 43 -11.98 -14.98 -0.73
C ALA A 43 -13.28 -14.62 0.00
N LYS A 44 -13.26 -14.77 1.34
CA LYS A 44 -14.37 -14.36 2.19
C LYS A 44 -14.49 -12.82 2.19
N PRO A 45 -15.68 -12.24 1.91
CA PRO A 45 -15.91 -10.80 1.96
C PRO A 45 -15.74 -10.24 3.38
N PHE A 46 -15.58 -8.92 3.49
CA PHE A 46 -15.65 -8.22 4.76
C PHE A 46 -17.11 -8.23 5.26
N HIS A 47 -17.30 -8.51 6.54
CA HIS A 47 -18.58 -8.48 7.22
C HIS A 47 -18.43 -7.77 8.58
N LEU A 48 -19.38 -6.88 8.89
CA LEU A 48 -19.45 -6.17 10.16
C LEU A 48 -20.76 -6.52 10.87
N GLU A 49 -20.66 -7.20 12.01
CA GLU A 49 -21.80 -7.63 12.83
C GLU A 49 -22.02 -6.68 14.00
N LYS A 50 -23.24 -6.19 14.16
CA LYS A 50 -23.62 -5.39 15.32
C LYS A 50 -23.95 -6.29 16.50
N ILE A 51 -23.16 -6.19 17.57
CA ILE A 51 -23.38 -6.92 18.82
C ILE A 51 -24.24 -6.10 19.76
N SER A 52 -23.99 -4.80 19.89
CA SER A 52 -24.76 -3.90 20.76
C SER A 52 -24.71 -2.47 20.25
N GLU A 53 -25.81 -1.74 20.36
CA GLU A 53 -25.85 -0.31 20.08
C GLU A 53 -27.06 0.33 20.77
N GLY A 54 -26.82 1.28 21.67
CA GLY A 54 -27.88 2.00 22.36
C GLY A 54 -27.49 2.54 23.74
N ARG A 55 -28.49 3.12 24.43
CA ARG A 55 -28.31 3.53 25.82
C ARG A 55 -28.45 2.32 26.74
N THR A 56 -27.48 2.17 27.64
CA THR A 56 -27.51 1.13 28.67
C THR A 56 -28.53 1.49 29.75
N PRO A 57 -28.93 0.51 30.61
CA PRO A 57 -29.76 0.80 31.77
C PRO A 57 -29.15 1.83 32.75
N ALA A 58 -27.82 1.97 32.76
CA ALA A 58 -27.10 2.97 33.54
C ALA A 58 -27.05 4.37 32.89
N GLY A 59 -27.66 4.55 31.70
CA GLY A 59 -27.85 5.84 31.05
C GLY A 59 -26.75 6.29 30.08
N TYR A 60 -25.61 5.59 29.97
CA TYR A 60 -24.57 5.92 29.00
C TYR A 60 -24.79 5.20 27.65
N TRP A 61 -24.22 5.77 26.59
CA TRP A 61 -24.21 5.16 25.26
C TRP A 61 -23.16 4.06 25.18
N TYR A 62 -23.48 2.92 24.55
CA TYR A 62 -22.57 1.84 24.27
C TYR A 62 -22.83 1.27 22.89
N SER A 63 -21.76 1.04 22.09
CA SER A 63 -21.83 0.32 20.85
C SER A 63 -20.65 -0.65 20.74
N SER A 64 -20.90 -1.85 20.21
CA SER A 64 -19.92 -2.90 20.00
C SER A 64 -20.24 -3.66 18.71
N TYR A 65 -19.21 -3.91 17.93
CA TYR A 65 -19.31 -4.65 16.66
C TYR A 65 -18.19 -5.69 16.59
N GLU A 66 -18.42 -6.76 15.86
CA GLU A 66 -17.43 -7.73 15.45
C GLU A 66 -17.28 -7.66 13.92
N TYR A 67 -16.09 -8.02 13.41
CA TYR A 67 -15.88 -8.11 11.98
C TYR A 67 -15.16 -9.40 11.60
N SER A 68 -15.36 -9.86 10.35
CA SER A 68 -14.69 -11.00 9.76
C SER A 68 -14.44 -10.77 8.27
N GLY A 69 -13.49 -11.51 7.70
CA GLY A 69 -13.15 -11.43 6.28
C GLY A 69 -11.81 -12.08 5.99
N SER A 70 -11.39 -12.03 4.72
CA SER A 70 -10.04 -12.42 4.31
C SER A 70 -9.02 -11.39 4.76
N GLU A 71 -7.76 -11.80 4.99
CA GLU A 71 -6.63 -10.89 5.19
C GLU A 71 -6.39 -9.98 3.98
N HIS A 72 -6.78 -10.44 2.76
CA HIS A 72 -6.60 -9.79 1.47
C HIS A 72 -7.89 -9.12 0.96
N VAL A 73 -8.63 -8.44 1.84
CA VAL A 73 -9.86 -7.72 1.51
C VAL A 73 -9.61 -6.22 1.53
N GLY A 74 -10.22 -5.47 0.60
CA GLY A 74 -10.09 -4.02 0.55
C GLY A 74 -8.65 -3.55 0.30
N THR A 75 -8.32 -2.37 0.83
CA THR A 75 -6.93 -1.89 0.84
C THR A 75 -6.15 -2.70 1.86
N HIS A 76 -5.14 -3.47 1.41
CA HIS A 76 -4.41 -4.41 2.26
C HIS A 76 -2.92 -4.48 1.92
N MET A 77 -2.16 -5.11 2.79
CA MET A 77 -0.77 -5.49 2.57
C MET A 77 -0.68 -7.00 2.40
N ASP A 78 0.02 -7.43 1.35
CA ASP A 78 0.56 -8.78 1.30
C ASP A 78 1.90 -8.82 2.01
N ALA A 79 2.01 -9.70 2.99
CA ALA A 79 3.29 -10.02 3.58
C ALA A 79 4.11 -10.89 2.60
N PRO A 80 5.46 -10.79 2.61
CA PRO A 80 6.30 -11.63 1.77
C PRO A 80 5.99 -13.14 1.83
N PHE A 81 5.52 -13.61 2.99
CA PHE A 81 5.11 -15.00 3.22
C PHE A 81 3.96 -15.46 2.31
N HIS A 82 3.13 -14.53 1.81
CA HIS A 82 1.96 -14.86 0.98
C HIS A 82 2.32 -15.75 -0.23
N PHE A 83 3.42 -15.42 -0.93
CA PHE A 83 3.89 -16.17 -2.10
C PHE A 83 5.33 -16.69 -1.98
N ALA A 84 5.94 -16.61 -0.79
CA ALA A 84 7.31 -17.08 -0.59
C ALA A 84 7.48 -17.76 0.77
N GLU A 85 7.64 -19.08 0.75
CA GLU A 85 7.86 -19.89 1.94
C GLU A 85 9.06 -19.41 2.76
N GLY A 86 8.91 -19.37 4.10
CA GLY A 86 9.96 -18.95 5.02
C GLY A 86 10.31 -17.46 5.00
N LYS A 87 9.51 -16.64 4.32
CA LYS A 87 9.65 -15.18 4.33
C LYS A 87 8.82 -14.55 5.43
N TRP A 88 8.91 -13.22 5.57
CA TRP A 88 8.24 -12.49 6.65
C TRP A 88 6.72 -12.62 6.58
N THR A 89 6.15 -13.07 7.67
CA THR A 89 4.72 -12.94 7.97
C THR A 89 4.39 -11.49 8.37
N THR A 90 3.11 -11.15 8.47
CA THR A 90 2.66 -9.75 8.67
C THR A 90 3.31 -9.08 9.88
N GLU A 91 3.38 -9.77 11.02
CA GLU A 91 3.98 -9.23 12.25
C GLU A 91 5.50 -9.10 12.18
N GLN A 92 6.14 -9.81 11.26
CA GLN A 92 7.58 -9.80 11.05
C GLN A 92 8.02 -8.69 10.10
N VAL A 93 7.11 -8.10 9.31
CA VAL A 93 7.44 -6.97 8.43
C VAL A 93 7.87 -5.77 9.28
N PRO A 94 9.14 -5.31 9.16
CA PRO A 94 9.60 -4.16 9.94
C PRO A 94 8.89 -2.87 9.50
N LEU A 95 8.54 -1.99 10.45
CA LEU A 95 7.95 -0.66 10.14
C LEU A 95 8.80 0.14 9.15
N ALA A 96 10.11 -0.03 9.17
CA ALA A 96 11.00 0.60 8.20
C ALA A 96 10.72 0.21 6.74
N LYS A 97 10.02 -0.90 6.50
CA LYS A 97 9.57 -1.33 5.16
C LYS A 97 8.27 -0.66 4.73
N THR A 98 7.45 -0.24 5.69
CA THR A 98 6.09 0.28 5.43
C THR A 98 6.01 1.81 5.49
N ILE A 99 7.11 2.49 5.86
CA ILE A 99 7.18 3.96 5.91
C ILE A 99 8.35 4.45 5.07
N GLY A 100 8.13 5.40 4.16
CA GLY A 100 9.22 5.94 3.35
C GLY A 100 8.81 6.88 2.21
N PRO A 101 9.82 7.38 1.46
CA PRO A 101 9.57 8.25 0.32
C PRO A 101 8.69 7.57 -0.73
N GLY A 102 7.60 8.23 -1.11
CA GLY A 102 6.69 7.78 -2.16
C GLY A 102 7.15 8.20 -3.55
N VAL A 103 7.07 7.25 -4.47
CA VAL A 103 7.27 7.44 -5.92
C VAL A 103 6.02 6.94 -6.64
N VAL A 104 5.37 7.78 -7.43
CA VAL A 104 4.16 7.42 -8.18
C VAL A 104 4.49 7.30 -9.67
N ILE A 105 4.40 6.09 -10.23
CA ILE A 105 4.54 5.82 -11.66
C ILE A 105 3.15 5.82 -12.29
N ASP A 106 2.86 6.84 -13.09
CA ASP A 106 1.55 7.03 -13.71
C ASP A 106 1.52 6.38 -15.11
N VAL A 107 0.65 5.39 -15.28
CA VAL A 107 0.44 4.67 -16.54
C VAL A 107 -1.01 4.69 -17.02
N ARG A 108 -1.83 5.63 -16.50
CA ARG A 108 -3.25 5.73 -16.88
C ARG A 108 -3.50 5.80 -18.39
N ARG A 109 -2.64 6.49 -19.13
CA ARG A 109 -2.74 6.56 -20.60
C ARG A 109 -2.53 5.22 -21.31
N GLN A 110 -1.77 4.34 -20.71
CA GLN A 110 -1.52 2.98 -21.22
C GLN A 110 -2.69 2.07 -20.89
N THR A 111 -3.18 2.12 -19.65
CA THR A 111 -4.29 1.29 -19.17
C THR A 111 -5.64 1.67 -19.78
N GLU A 112 -5.84 2.92 -20.21
CA GLU A 112 -7.00 3.34 -21.02
C GLU A 112 -7.09 2.59 -22.36
N LYS A 113 -5.96 2.11 -22.90
CA LYS A 113 -5.87 1.41 -24.18
C LYS A 113 -5.79 -0.09 -24.07
N ASP A 114 -5.34 -0.57 -22.91
CA ASP A 114 -5.09 -1.97 -22.63
C ASP A 114 -5.42 -2.24 -21.17
N SER A 115 -6.57 -2.87 -20.90
CA SER A 115 -7.03 -3.22 -19.55
C SER A 115 -6.09 -4.19 -18.82
N ASP A 116 -5.32 -4.98 -19.57
CA ASP A 116 -4.37 -5.96 -19.04
C ASP A 116 -2.93 -5.46 -19.10
N TYR A 117 -2.76 -4.14 -19.20
CA TYR A 117 -1.45 -3.51 -19.28
C TYR A 117 -0.57 -3.93 -18.10
N ARG A 118 0.64 -4.33 -18.42
CA ARG A 118 1.69 -4.62 -17.42
C ARG A 118 2.70 -3.48 -17.42
N LEU A 119 2.85 -2.80 -16.28
CA LEU A 119 3.88 -1.76 -16.11
C LEU A 119 5.24 -2.37 -16.43
N ARG A 120 6.05 -1.63 -17.18
CA ARG A 120 7.34 -2.09 -17.72
C ARG A 120 8.50 -1.26 -17.17
N VAL A 121 9.70 -1.77 -17.33
CA VAL A 121 10.94 -1.06 -16.99
C VAL A 121 11.01 0.30 -17.70
N GLU A 122 10.54 0.39 -18.95
CA GLU A 122 10.52 1.61 -19.75
C GLU A 122 9.67 2.71 -19.12
N ASP A 123 8.59 2.37 -18.41
CA ASP A 123 7.74 3.35 -17.72
C ASP A 123 8.51 3.99 -16.56
N VAL A 124 9.25 3.18 -15.82
CA VAL A 124 10.13 3.67 -14.75
C VAL A 124 11.28 4.51 -15.33
N ILE A 125 11.94 4.06 -16.37
CA ILE A 125 13.03 4.82 -17.02
C ILE A 125 12.52 6.16 -17.57
N ARG A 126 11.30 6.19 -18.13
CA ARG A 126 10.65 7.43 -18.59
C ARG A 126 10.37 8.37 -17.42
N TRP A 127 9.87 7.83 -16.31
CA TRP A 127 9.64 8.60 -15.09
C TRP A 127 10.97 9.17 -14.54
N GLU A 128 12.03 8.36 -14.50
CA GLU A 128 13.34 8.76 -14.00
C GLU A 128 14.02 9.86 -14.82
N LYS A 129 13.79 9.90 -16.14
CA LYS A 129 14.29 10.98 -17.00
C LYS A 129 13.77 12.36 -16.58
N ILE A 130 12.58 12.41 -15.98
CA ILE A 130 11.93 13.66 -15.55
C ILE A 130 12.21 13.94 -14.07
N ASN A 131 12.20 12.91 -13.24
CA ASN A 131 12.17 13.06 -11.78
C ASN A 131 13.51 12.71 -11.10
N GLY A 132 14.46 12.15 -11.84
CA GLY A 132 15.69 11.59 -11.31
C GLY A 132 15.52 10.12 -10.90
N ARG A 133 16.64 9.43 -10.68
CA ARG A 133 16.67 8.01 -10.32
C ARG A 133 15.89 7.74 -9.05
N ILE A 134 15.10 6.67 -9.03
CA ILE A 134 14.41 6.18 -7.82
C ILE A 134 15.48 5.86 -6.75
N ALA A 135 15.37 6.49 -5.60
CA ALA A 135 16.29 6.27 -4.48
C ALA A 135 16.03 4.90 -3.83
N ALA A 136 17.09 4.26 -3.37
CA ALA A 136 16.96 3.05 -2.57
C ALA A 136 16.10 3.32 -1.32
N GLY A 137 15.26 2.36 -0.95
CA GLY A 137 14.33 2.51 0.17
C GLY A 137 13.07 3.33 -0.15
N SER A 138 12.80 3.65 -1.42
CA SER A 138 11.50 4.23 -1.82
C SER A 138 10.38 3.19 -1.78
N ILE A 139 9.15 3.67 -1.60
CA ILE A 139 7.90 2.94 -1.82
C ILE A 139 7.39 3.35 -3.20
N VAL A 140 7.29 2.39 -4.12
CA VAL A 140 6.84 2.65 -5.50
C VAL A 140 5.36 2.32 -5.62
N LEU A 141 4.56 3.30 -6.03
CA LEU A 141 3.12 3.16 -6.26
C LEU A 141 2.84 3.22 -7.76
N ALA A 142 2.26 2.16 -8.30
CA ALA A 142 1.80 2.07 -9.68
C ALA A 142 0.38 2.64 -9.78
N ARG A 143 0.24 3.82 -10.39
CA ARG A 143 -1.05 4.47 -10.63
C ARG A 143 -1.58 4.09 -12.01
N THR A 144 -2.52 3.17 -12.03
CA THR A 144 -3.18 2.69 -13.25
C THR A 144 -4.46 3.46 -13.57
N GLY A 145 -5.05 4.14 -12.55
CA GLY A 145 -6.36 4.78 -12.65
C GLY A 145 -7.52 3.79 -12.46
N TRP A 146 -7.21 2.55 -12.12
CA TRP A 146 -8.19 1.47 -11.97
C TRP A 146 -9.15 1.70 -10.80
N GLY A 147 -8.72 2.43 -9.78
CA GLY A 147 -9.52 2.83 -8.64
C GLY A 147 -10.84 3.53 -9.01
N GLN A 148 -10.97 4.13 -10.22
CA GLN A 148 -12.23 4.68 -10.71
C GLN A 148 -13.36 3.64 -10.82
N TYR A 149 -13.02 2.35 -10.87
CA TYR A 149 -13.96 1.24 -10.99
C TYR A 149 -14.27 0.57 -9.65
N TRP A 150 -13.74 1.06 -8.52
CA TRP A 150 -13.89 0.44 -7.20
C TRP A 150 -15.32 0.08 -6.82
N GLY A 151 -16.30 0.90 -7.18
CA GLY A 151 -17.73 0.65 -6.90
C GLY A 151 -18.43 -0.32 -7.88
N ASP A 152 -17.74 -0.78 -8.91
CA ASP A 152 -18.29 -1.64 -9.98
C ASP A 152 -17.42 -2.89 -10.10
N ARG A 153 -17.84 -3.99 -9.44
CA ARG A 153 -17.09 -5.24 -9.37
C ARG A 153 -16.74 -5.79 -10.75
N LYS A 154 -17.71 -5.75 -11.69
CA LYS A 154 -17.51 -6.25 -13.04
C LYS A 154 -16.43 -5.51 -13.79
N ARG A 155 -16.42 -4.18 -13.70
CA ARG A 155 -15.38 -3.35 -14.32
C ARG A 155 -14.05 -3.45 -13.59
N TYR A 156 -14.08 -3.67 -12.25
CA TYR A 156 -12.89 -3.71 -11.42
C TYR A 156 -12.12 -5.02 -11.57
N PHE A 157 -12.81 -6.16 -11.68
CA PHE A 157 -12.21 -7.48 -11.82
C PHE A 157 -12.26 -8.05 -13.25
N GLY A 158 -13.13 -7.52 -14.14
CA GLY A 158 -13.46 -8.14 -15.43
C GLY A 158 -14.68 -9.04 -15.35
N THR A 159 -15.05 -9.51 -14.16
CA THR A 159 -16.20 -10.37 -13.88
C THR A 159 -16.87 -9.99 -12.56
N ASP A 160 -18.18 -10.22 -12.48
CA ASP A 160 -18.98 -10.12 -11.26
C ASP A 160 -19.40 -11.51 -10.69
N GLU A 161 -18.97 -12.58 -11.35
CA GLU A 161 -19.26 -13.95 -10.95
C GLU A 161 -18.38 -14.37 -9.78
N GLU A 162 -19.01 -14.75 -8.66
CA GLU A 162 -18.30 -15.27 -7.48
C GLU A 162 -17.55 -16.57 -7.81
N GLY A 163 -16.31 -16.68 -7.32
CA GLY A 163 -15.45 -17.83 -7.58
C GLY A 163 -14.78 -17.83 -8.96
N ASN A 164 -15.20 -16.96 -9.89
CA ASN A 164 -14.59 -16.90 -11.21
C ASN A 164 -13.25 -16.17 -11.16
N VAL A 165 -12.16 -16.90 -11.34
CA VAL A 165 -10.79 -16.39 -11.46
C VAL A 165 -10.23 -16.55 -12.86
N THR A 166 -11.04 -17.00 -13.84
CA THR A 166 -10.60 -17.22 -15.24
C THR A 166 -10.76 -15.99 -16.11
N ASP A 167 -11.73 -15.12 -15.79
CA ASP A 167 -12.10 -13.98 -16.60
C ASP A 167 -11.68 -12.64 -15.95
N LEU A 168 -10.58 -12.69 -15.21
CA LEU A 168 -10.03 -11.50 -14.57
C LEU A 168 -9.28 -10.63 -15.58
N HIS A 169 -9.63 -9.34 -15.62
CA HIS A 169 -9.04 -8.33 -16.50
C HIS A 169 -8.80 -7.03 -15.73
N PHE A 170 -7.55 -6.76 -15.39
CA PHE A 170 -7.07 -5.52 -14.77
C PHE A 170 -5.55 -5.38 -14.94
N PRO A 171 -5.00 -4.14 -14.89
CA PRO A 171 -3.58 -3.91 -15.04
C PRO A 171 -2.77 -4.46 -13.87
N GLY A 172 -1.49 -4.72 -14.12
CA GLY A 172 -0.53 -5.13 -13.09
C GLY A 172 0.90 -4.70 -13.42
N VAL A 173 1.85 -5.29 -12.74
CA VAL A 173 3.28 -5.09 -12.93
C VAL A 173 3.87 -6.23 -13.76
N SER A 174 4.87 -5.97 -14.60
CA SER A 174 5.56 -7.03 -15.30
C SER A 174 6.62 -7.70 -14.41
N ARG A 175 6.91 -8.97 -14.71
CA ARG A 175 7.99 -9.74 -14.07
C ARG A 175 9.31 -8.98 -14.09
N GLU A 176 9.69 -8.46 -15.27
CA GLU A 176 10.95 -7.76 -15.52
C GLU A 176 11.04 -6.49 -14.68
N LEU A 177 9.91 -5.78 -14.51
CA LEU A 177 9.87 -4.60 -13.67
C LEU A 177 10.01 -4.96 -12.18
N ALA A 178 9.36 -6.01 -11.71
CA ALA A 178 9.53 -6.46 -10.32
C ALA A 178 11.00 -6.79 -10.03
N GLU A 179 11.67 -7.54 -10.90
CA GLU A 179 13.10 -7.83 -10.79
C GLU A 179 13.97 -6.56 -10.80
N PHE A 180 13.65 -5.62 -11.68
CA PHE A 180 14.37 -4.34 -11.79
C PHE A 180 14.23 -3.50 -10.51
N LEU A 181 13.02 -3.40 -9.95
CA LEU A 181 12.75 -2.66 -8.72
C LEU A 181 13.53 -3.25 -7.54
N VAL A 182 13.56 -4.57 -7.42
CA VAL A 182 14.32 -5.28 -6.38
C VAL A 182 15.83 -5.13 -6.57
N LYS A 183 16.33 -5.54 -7.74
CA LYS A 183 17.79 -5.69 -7.98
C LYS A 183 18.48 -4.37 -8.29
N GLN A 184 17.80 -3.44 -8.97
CA GLN A 184 18.40 -2.22 -9.51
C GLN A 184 18.00 -0.95 -8.77
N ARG A 185 16.90 -0.98 -7.99
CA ARG A 185 16.39 0.18 -7.25
C ARG A 185 16.31 -0.04 -5.74
N SER A 186 16.39 -1.30 -5.29
CA SER A 186 16.35 -1.65 -3.86
C SER A 186 15.16 -1.00 -3.15
N VAL A 187 13.97 -1.10 -3.76
CA VAL A 187 12.74 -0.56 -3.21
C VAL A 187 12.35 -1.29 -1.92
N LYS A 188 11.66 -0.61 -1.00
CA LYS A 188 11.25 -1.23 0.26
C LYS A 188 9.84 -1.84 0.21
N ALA A 189 8.96 -1.32 -0.64
CA ALA A 189 7.62 -1.82 -0.90
C ALA A 189 7.15 -1.39 -2.28
N VAL A 190 6.15 -2.08 -2.81
CA VAL A 190 5.46 -1.74 -4.07
C VAL A 190 3.96 -1.72 -3.80
N GLY A 191 3.23 -0.74 -4.35
CA GLY A 191 1.78 -0.68 -4.26
C GLY A 191 1.12 -0.40 -5.60
N ILE A 192 -0.18 -0.71 -5.70
CA ILE A 192 -0.99 -0.57 -6.91
C ILE A 192 -2.46 -0.29 -6.57
N ASP A 193 -3.21 0.34 -7.47
CA ASP A 193 -4.64 0.64 -7.35
C ASP A 193 -5.55 -0.43 -7.98
N THR A 194 -5.03 -1.65 -8.20
CA THR A 194 -5.76 -2.81 -8.74
C THR A 194 -5.96 -3.90 -7.68
N PRO A 195 -6.83 -4.92 -7.96
CA PRO A 195 -7.04 -6.06 -7.05
C PRO A 195 -5.81 -6.91 -6.78
N SER A 196 -4.81 -6.86 -7.68
CA SER A 196 -3.58 -7.63 -7.57
C SER A 196 -2.41 -6.89 -8.21
N ILE A 197 -1.20 -7.10 -7.69
CA ILE A 197 0.04 -6.60 -8.28
C ILE A 197 0.37 -7.30 -9.60
N ASP A 198 0.02 -8.57 -9.74
CA ASP A 198 0.01 -9.27 -11.03
C ASP A 198 -1.24 -8.88 -11.81
N HIS A 199 -1.17 -8.79 -13.14
CA HIS A 199 -2.31 -8.43 -14.00
C HIS A 199 -3.40 -9.52 -13.99
N GLY A 200 -4.65 -9.17 -14.27
CA GLY A 200 -5.81 -10.06 -14.18
C GLY A 200 -5.65 -11.45 -14.82
N PRO A 201 -5.17 -11.56 -16.07
CA PRO A 201 -4.95 -12.84 -16.73
C PRO A 201 -3.79 -13.68 -16.18
N SER A 202 -3.02 -13.21 -15.20
CA SER A 202 -1.91 -13.97 -14.59
C SER A 202 -2.42 -15.27 -13.95
N ARG A 203 -1.67 -16.37 -14.12
CA ARG A 203 -2.00 -17.68 -13.53
C ARG A 203 -0.91 -18.21 -12.61
N ASP A 204 0.27 -17.65 -12.71
CA ASP A 204 1.47 -18.06 -11.99
C ASP A 204 2.00 -17.00 -11.02
N PHE A 205 1.39 -15.82 -10.97
CA PHE A 205 1.68 -14.74 -10.02
C PHE A 205 3.18 -14.42 -9.85
N PRO A 206 3.93 -14.20 -10.95
CA PRO A 206 5.38 -14.08 -10.89
C PRO A 206 5.84 -12.84 -10.12
N VAL A 207 5.06 -11.76 -10.11
CA VAL A 207 5.41 -10.51 -9.40
C VAL A 207 5.34 -10.71 -7.90
N HIS A 208 4.29 -11.35 -7.39
CA HIS A 208 4.18 -11.73 -5.97
C HIS A 208 5.37 -12.58 -5.53
N GLN A 209 5.72 -13.62 -6.32
CA GLN A 209 6.83 -14.52 -5.99
C GLN A 209 8.16 -13.77 -5.92
N ILE A 210 8.45 -12.89 -6.89
CA ILE A 210 9.71 -12.12 -6.94
C ILE A 210 9.80 -11.15 -5.75
N LEU A 211 8.74 -10.37 -5.48
CA LEU A 211 8.71 -9.41 -4.39
C LEU A 211 8.74 -10.12 -3.03
N GLY A 212 7.95 -11.18 -2.85
CA GLY A 212 7.94 -12.00 -1.64
C GLY A 212 9.31 -12.61 -1.35
N ALA A 213 9.95 -13.24 -2.35
CA ALA A 213 11.28 -13.82 -2.20
C ALA A 213 12.34 -12.79 -1.77
N ALA A 214 12.15 -11.52 -2.11
CA ALA A 214 13.03 -10.40 -1.73
C ALA A 214 12.63 -9.73 -0.40
N ASN A 215 11.65 -10.23 0.33
CA ASN A 215 11.07 -9.58 1.51
C ASN A 215 10.62 -8.13 1.23
N VAL A 216 9.95 -7.92 0.09
CA VAL A 216 9.33 -6.66 -0.32
C VAL A 216 7.82 -6.80 -0.18
N PRO A 217 7.17 -6.16 0.81
CA PRO A 217 5.71 -6.19 0.96
C PRO A 217 5.02 -5.46 -0.19
N ILE A 218 3.78 -5.88 -0.48
CA ILE A 218 2.95 -5.34 -1.55
C ILE A 218 1.74 -4.65 -0.92
N PHE A 219 1.29 -3.54 -1.51
CA PHE A 219 0.05 -2.85 -1.12
C PHE A 219 -0.91 -2.88 -2.29
N GLU A 220 -2.09 -3.47 -2.10
CA GLU A 220 -3.10 -3.61 -3.15
C GLU A 220 -4.35 -2.79 -2.84
N ASN A 221 -5.11 -2.48 -3.87
CA ASN A 221 -6.28 -1.62 -3.76
C ASN A 221 -5.95 -0.26 -3.09
N VAL A 222 -4.83 0.36 -3.48
CA VAL A 222 -4.44 1.68 -2.95
C VAL A 222 -5.35 2.75 -3.54
N ALA A 223 -6.09 3.46 -2.68
CA ALA A 223 -7.07 4.47 -3.07
C ALA A 223 -6.43 5.83 -3.38
N SER A 224 -7.17 6.71 -4.03
CA SER A 224 -6.90 8.17 -4.15
C SER A 224 -5.49 8.54 -4.62
N MET A 225 -4.82 7.69 -5.38
CA MET A 225 -3.45 7.97 -5.86
C MET A 225 -3.37 9.15 -6.82
N GLU A 226 -4.49 9.59 -7.40
CA GLU A 226 -4.57 10.80 -8.24
C GLU A 226 -4.24 12.08 -7.47
N ARG A 227 -4.36 12.05 -6.13
CA ARG A 227 -4.02 13.17 -5.24
C ARG A 227 -2.53 13.28 -4.92
N LEU A 228 -1.75 12.27 -5.29
CA LEU A 228 -0.31 12.22 -5.00
C LEU A 228 0.51 12.88 -6.12
N PRO A 229 1.57 13.64 -5.78
CA PRO A 229 2.58 14.05 -6.74
C PRO A 229 3.42 12.84 -7.18
N SER A 230 4.13 12.98 -8.30
CA SER A 230 5.03 11.94 -8.79
C SER A 230 6.12 11.54 -7.79
N LYS A 231 6.56 12.50 -6.92
CA LYS A 231 7.52 12.29 -5.84
C LYS A 231 7.37 13.34 -4.74
N GLY A 232 8.03 13.12 -3.61
CA GLY A 232 8.10 14.08 -2.49
C GLY A 232 7.11 13.79 -1.36
N ALA A 233 6.06 13.01 -1.59
CA ALA A 233 5.20 12.53 -0.51
C ALA A 233 5.93 11.47 0.34
N THR A 234 5.62 11.43 1.63
CA THR A 234 6.02 10.31 2.51
C THR A 234 4.83 9.40 2.71
N ILE A 235 5.00 8.12 2.42
CA ILE A 235 3.96 7.08 2.56
C ILE A 235 4.09 6.43 3.93
N PHE A 236 2.94 6.21 4.57
CA PHE A 236 2.75 5.45 5.80
C PHE A 236 1.74 4.34 5.52
N ALA A 237 2.18 3.10 5.51
CA ALA A 237 1.37 1.92 5.26
C ALA A 237 1.39 1.05 6.53
N LEU A 238 0.30 1.08 7.31
CA LEU A 238 0.24 0.51 8.65
C LEU A 238 -0.75 -0.66 8.69
N PRO A 239 -0.29 -1.88 8.41
CA PRO A 239 -1.14 -3.07 8.44
C PRO A 239 -1.52 -3.46 9.86
N MET A 240 -2.64 -4.16 10.02
CA MET A 240 -2.95 -4.88 11.26
C MET A 240 -1.85 -5.92 11.50
N LYS A 241 -1.30 -5.95 12.72
CA LYS A 241 -0.16 -6.82 13.07
C LYS A 241 -0.64 -8.23 13.44
N ILE A 242 -1.02 -9.01 12.45
CA ILE A 242 -1.54 -10.37 12.63
C ILE A 242 -0.37 -11.35 12.74
N ALA A 243 -0.31 -12.12 13.82
CA ALA A 243 0.72 -13.13 14.03
C ALA A 243 0.52 -14.30 13.07
N GLY A 244 1.55 -14.65 12.30
CA GLY A 244 1.52 -15.70 11.30
C GLY A 244 0.72 -15.36 10.03
N GLY A 245 0.19 -14.13 9.92
CA GLY A 245 -0.64 -13.71 8.80
C GLY A 245 0.12 -13.63 7.48
N SER A 246 -0.56 -13.98 6.38
CA SER A 246 -0.05 -13.84 5.01
C SER A 246 -0.27 -12.43 4.46
N GLY A 247 -1.18 -11.66 5.05
CA GLY A 247 -1.54 -10.31 4.72
C GLY A 247 -2.31 -9.63 5.84
N ALA A 248 -2.72 -8.40 5.65
CA ALA A 248 -3.58 -7.69 6.60
C ALA A 248 -4.27 -6.48 5.99
N PRO A 249 -5.50 -6.16 6.43
CA PRO A 249 -6.09 -4.85 6.21
C PRO A 249 -5.13 -3.73 6.60
N LEU A 250 -5.10 -2.67 5.81
CA LEU A 250 -4.07 -1.63 5.86
C LEU A 250 -4.72 -0.24 5.97
N ARG A 251 -4.28 0.57 6.96
CA ARG A 251 -4.48 2.01 6.84
C ARG A 251 -3.25 2.62 6.20
N ILE A 252 -3.38 3.01 4.93
CA ILE A 252 -2.32 3.69 4.18
C ILE A 252 -2.69 5.15 3.96
N PHE A 253 -1.74 6.05 4.17
CA PHE A 253 -1.88 7.48 3.92
C PHE A 253 -0.56 8.09 3.49
N ALA A 254 -0.62 9.28 2.94
CA ALA A 254 0.55 10.06 2.57
C ALA A 254 0.58 11.41 3.27
N ILE A 255 1.79 11.90 3.56
CA ILE A 255 2.05 13.30 3.90
C ILE A 255 2.65 13.95 2.66
N LEU A 256 1.97 14.98 2.14
CA LEU A 256 2.45 15.77 1.00
C LEU A 256 3.61 16.67 1.40
N PRO A 257 4.49 17.03 0.44
CA PRO A 257 5.63 17.93 0.68
C PRO A 257 5.27 19.35 1.11
#